data_0d28e5aff5c18467ccad627b7a983d3c
#
_entry.id   0d28e5aff5c18467ccad627b7a983d3c
#
_cell.length_a   1.000
_cell.length_b   1.000
_cell.length_c   1.000
_cell.angle_alpha   90.00
_cell.angle_beta   90.00
_cell.angle_gamma   90.00
#
_symmetry.space_group_name_H-M   'P 1'
#
loop_
_entity.id
_entity.type
_entity.pdbx_description
1 polymer ?
#
loop_
_entity_poly.entity_id
_entity_poly.type
_entity_poly.pdbx_seq_one_letter_code
_entity_poly.pdbx_strand_id
1 'polypeptide(L)' 'MRYTMEKLPSRDLWAVIDSVTRKPALVNDVPQIDLDLDDADDLTDLLNRLDREASTSAKH' A
#
# COMPACT_ATOMS: atom_id res chain seq x y z
N MET A 1 -4.82 -2.47 -9.74
CA MET A 1 -3.58 -2.48 -8.92
C MET A 1 -3.90 -3.06 -7.56
N ARG A 2 -2.93 -3.74 -6.97
CA ARG A 2 -3.16 -4.40 -5.68
C ARG A 2 -3.28 -3.41 -4.53
N TYR A 3 -2.46 -2.35 -4.54
CA TYR A 3 -2.42 -1.40 -3.43
C TYR A 3 -3.06 -0.08 -3.83
N THR A 4 -3.85 0.48 -2.94
CA THR A 4 -4.47 1.80 -3.11
C THR A 4 -4.26 2.61 -1.85
N MET A 5 -4.35 3.93 -1.96
CA MET A 5 -4.28 4.79 -0.78
C MET A 5 -5.67 5.32 -0.47
N GLU A 6 -6.01 5.42 0.82
CA GLU A 6 -7.29 5.92 1.28
C GLU A 6 -7.08 6.95 2.39
N LYS A 7 -7.86 8.03 2.35
CA LYS A 7 -7.84 9.02 3.41
C LYS A 7 -8.60 8.50 4.63
N LEU A 8 -8.02 8.68 5.81
CA LEU A 8 -8.67 8.27 7.05
C LEU A 8 -9.82 9.21 7.40
N PRO A 9 -10.96 8.68 7.89
CA PRO A 9 -12.19 9.46 8.03
C PRO A 9 -12.11 10.65 8.98
N SER A 10 -11.36 10.52 10.07
CA SER A 10 -11.33 11.55 11.11
C SER A 10 -10.01 12.30 11.19
N ARG A 11 -9.11 12.12 10.22
CA ARG A 11 -7.77 12.69 10.24
C ARG A 11 -7.35 13.14 8.85
N ASP A 12 -6.43 14.08 8.77
CA ASP A 12 -5.82 14.47 7.51
C ASP A 12 -4.60 13.58 7.22
N LEU A 13 -4.80 12.28 7.39
CA LEU A 13 -3.77 11.26 7.18
C LEU A 13 -4.30 10.17 6.27
N TRP A 14 -3.40 9.37 5.73
CA TRP A 14 -3.70 8.36 4.71
C TRP A 14 -3.24 6.99 5.14
N ALA A 15 -3.86 5.97 4.53
CA ALA A 15 -3.46 4.58 4.70
C ALA A 15 -3.23 3.95 3.33
N VAL A 16 -2.32 2.99 3.26
CA VAL A 16 -2.15 2.15 2.08
C VAL A 16 -2.91 0.85 2.32
N ILE A 17 -3.85 0.54 1.44
CA ILE A 17 -4.73 -0.62 1.59
C ILE A 17 -4.35 -1.69 0.58
N ASP A 18 -4.25 -2.92 1.05
CA ASP A 18 -4.06 -4.11 0.22
C ASP A 18 -5.42 -4.63 -0.20
N SER A 19 -5.75 -4.54 -1.48
CA SER A 19 -7.06 -4.95 -2.00
C SER A 19 -7.31 -6.45 -1.90
N VAL A 20 -6.26 -7.25 -1.77
CA VAL A 20 -6.39 -8.70 -1.62
C VAL A 20 -6.92 -9.05 -0.25
N THR A 21 -6.37 -8.45 0.80
CA THR A 21 -6.79 -8.70 2.17
C THR A 21 -7.88 -7.74 2.65
N ARG A 22 -8.04 -6.60 1.96
CA ARG A 22 -8.95 -5.50 2.33
C ARG A 22 -8.59 -4.86 3.67
N LYS A 23 -7.32 -4.95 4.02
CA LYS A 23 -6.77 -4.39 5.26
C LYS A 23 -5.57 -3.52 4.93
N PRO A 24 -5.11 -2.70 5.87
CA PRO A 24 -3.89 -1.93 5.64
C PRO A 24 -2.73 -2.84 5.24
N ALA A 25 -1.94 -2.38 4.28
CA ALA A 25 -0.76 -3.10 3.86
C ALA A 25 0.22 -3.24 5.02
N LEU A 26 0.89 -4.38 5.12
CA LEU A 26 1.88 -4.64 6.14
C LEU A 26 3.28 -4.54 5.55
N VAL A 27 4.14 -3.78 6.20
CA VAL A 27 5.57 -3.71 5.86
C VAL A 27 6.32 -4.10 7.12
N ASN A 28 7.04 -5.21 7.09
CA ASN A 28 7.68 -5.79 8.27
C ASN A 28 6.69 -5.96 9.42
N ASP A 29 5.49 -6.43 9.10
CA ASP A 29 4.38 -6.64 10.06
C ASP A 29 3.83 -5.35 10.67
N VAL A 30 4.19 -4.19 10.12
CA VAL A 30 3.67 -2.90 10.58
C VAL A 30 2.59 -2.40 9.61
N PRO A 31 1.36 -2.16 10.10
CA PRO A 31 0.30 -1.63 9.24
C PRO A 31 0.65 -0.20 8.76
N GLN A 32 0.45 0.05 7.48
CA GLN A 32 0.80 1.33 6.86
C GLN A 32 -0.39 2.28 6.93
N ILE A 33 -0.57 2.89 8.09
CA ILE A 33 -1.62 3.86 8.39
C ILE A 33 -0.99 5.14 8.98
N ASP A 34 -1.80 6.18 9.13
CA ASP A 34 -1.36 7.47 9.69
C ASP A 34 -0.19 8.07 8.92
N LEU A 35 -0.26 7.99 7.58
CA LEU A 35 0.78 8.49 6.69
C LEU A 35 0.38 9.84 6.10
N ASP A 36 1.38 10.69 5.86
CA ASP A 36 1.19 11.90 5.05
C ASP A 36 0.81 11.51 3.62
N LEU A 37 0.17 12.42 2.91
CA LEU A 37 -0.22 12.18 1.53
C LEU A 37 0.99 11.77 0.66
N ASP A 38 2.09 12.49 0.78
CA ASP A 38 3.29 12.20 -0.02
C ASP A 38 3.87 10.82 0.30
N ASP A 39 3.94 10.48 1.58
CA ASP A 39 4.45 9.18 2.02
C ASP A 39 3.53 8.04 1.54
N ALA A 40 2.23 8.23 1.65
CA ALA A 40 1.26 7.23 1.19
C ALA A 40 1.34 7.02 -0.32
N ASP A 41 1.49 8.11 -1.08
CA ASP A 41 1.60 8.05 -2.53
C ASP A 41 2.85 7.29 -2.96
N ASP A 42 3.99 7.65 -2.39
CA ASP A 42 5.27 7.00 -2.70
C ASP A 42 5.26 5.53 -2.33
N LEU A 43 4.70 5.20 -1.17
CA LEU A 43 4.64 3.81 -0.71
C LEU A 43 3.70 2.98 -1.57
N THR A 44 2.55 3.54 -1.95
CA THR A 44 1.59 2.85 -2.83
C THR A 44 2.25 2.51 -4.16
N ASP A 45 2.97 3.46 -4.76
CA ASP A 45 3.68 3.23 -6.02
C ASP A 45 4.75 2.15 -5.86
N LEU A 46 5.53 2.21 -4.78
CA LEU A 46 6.57 1.23 -4.52
C LEU A 46 5.99 -0.18 -4.36
N LEU A 47 4.96 -0.34 -3.55
CA LEU A 47 4.36 -1.64 -3.29
C LEU A 47 3.71 -2.23 -4.55
N ASN A 48 3.05 -1.41 -5.36
CA ASN A 48 2.49 -1.85 -6.63
C ASN A 48 3.58 -2.31 -7.60
N ARG A 49 4.68 -1.57 -7.65
CA ARG A 49 5.81 -1.95 -8.50
C ARG A 49 6.42 -3.28 -8.06
N LEU A 50 6.63 -3.45 -6.75
CA LEU A 50 7.18 -4.70 -6.22
C LEU A 50 6.24 -5.88 -6.46
N ASP A 51 4.95 -5.66 -6.35
CA ASP A 51 3.95 -6.68 -6.64
C ASP A 51 4.01 -7.12 -8.10
N ARG A 52 4.10 -6.16 -9.04
CA ARG A 52 4.23 -6.49 -10.47
C ARG A 52 5.53 -7.24 -10.76
N GLU A 53 6.63 -6.82 -10.17
CA GLU A 53 7.93 -7.48 -10.35
C GLU A 53 7.88 -8.91 -9.82
N ALA A 54 7.30 -9.12 -8.64
CA ALA A 54 7.15 -10.45 -8.06
C ALA A 54 6.27 -11.36 -8.93
N SER A 55 5.17 -10.84 -9.44
CA SER A 55 4.29 -11.59 -10.34
C SER A 55 5.01 -11.98 -11.64
N THR A 56 5.80 -11.08 -12.19
CA THR A 56 6.59 -11.35 -13.39
C THR A 56 7.63 -12.42 -13.13
N SER A 57 8.33 -12.33 -12.01
CA SER A 57 9.34 -13.31 -11.62
C SER A 57 8.74 -14.68 -11.38
N ALA A 58 7.52 -14.75 -10.84
CA ALA A 58 6.85 -16.01 -10.54
C ALA A 58 6.45 -16.82 -11.78
N LYS A 59 6.49 -16.21 -12.96
CA LYS A 59 6.14 -16.88 -14.22
C LYS A 59 7.28 -17.64 -14.85
N HIS A 60 8.44 -17.58 -14.30
CA HIS A 60 9.59 -18.36 -14.80
C HIS A 60 9.66 -19.78 -14.20
#